data_05c1ee2e55b7d186f8891f4ca906ede2
#
_entry.id   05c1ee2e55b7d186f8891f4ca906ede2
#
_cell.length_a   1.000
_cell.length_b   1.000
_cell.length_c   1.000
_cell.angle_alpha   90.00
_cell.angle_beta   90.00
_cell.angle_gamma   90.00
#
_symmetry.space_group_name_H-M   'P 1'
#
loop_
_entity.id
_entity.type
_entity.pdbx_description
1 polymer ?
#
loop_
_entity_poly.entity_id
_entity_poly.type
_entity_poly.pdbx_seq_one_letter_code
_entity_poly.pdbx_strand_id
1 'polypeptide(L)'
;MRRRGHHRARSRSRVAALAAIVIVVAASCTGGGHTSDRGDAAPGGAGDTAPADGPSSEDLEMSGGQATVHNTGVNAFAQPAPGLSGEERRAFVVGNNFFNDNWVTAPASTTGRDGLGPLFNAQSCSSCHFKDGRGQPPSEQDPNALGLLLRLSVPGTDEHGGPLPDPVYGGQLQDKAINRVPAEGSIQITTTEVHGEFDDGTPYTLLEPHYSIGDPGYGPPSPELMISPRVAPPVFGVGLLEVVPEEQILELAEAQDAAGGGVSGRPNMVWSPSAQATVLGRFGWKANVATVEEQTAGAFHGDIGITSSLHPAQDCTPAQPECLAAPAGGEPELDDQKLERVTFYTRTLAVPARREVGEPTTDRGAELFDELQCSACHVAELTTGPTLPEPLSEQTIRPYTDLLLHDMGPGLADERPDFLATGSEWRTAPLWGIGLTRTVNRHTRFLHDGRARDLNEAILWHGGEATAAQQGYLGLDREERDALISFLNSL
;
A
#
# COMPACT_ATOMS: atom_id res chain seq x y z
N MET A 1 -8.97 59.80 -36.10
CA MET A 1 -10.01 60.74 -35.67
C MET A 1 -10.91 60.09 -34.64
N ARG A 2 -11.09 60.80 -33.50
CA ARG A 2 -12.06 60.59 -32.37
C ARG A 2 -11.93 59.27 -31.58
N ARG A 3 -11.35 59.21 -30.40
CA ARG A 3 -11.49 59.78 -29.03
C ARG A 3 -12.77 59.39 -28.27
N ARG A 4 -12.49 58.85 -27.05
CA ARG A 4 -13.23 58.85 -25.76
C ARG A 4 -14.09 57.60 -25.51
N GLY A 5 -14.17 57.05 -24.30
CA GLY A 5 -13.71 57.52 -22.98
C GLY A 5 -13.88 56.45 -21.89
N HIS A 6 -13.18 56.67 -20.80
CA HIS A 6 -13.14 55.89 -19.58
C HIS A 6 -14.46 55.83 -18.83
N HIS A 7 -14.76 54.69 -18.19
CA HIS A 7 -15.42 54.73 -16.88
C HIS A 7 -14.83 53.64 -15.96
N ARG A 8 -14.18 54.14 -14.90
CA ARG A 8 -13.82 53.35 -13.68
C ARG A 8 -15.04 53.29 -12.77
N ALA A 9 -15.39 52.10 -12.30
CA ALA A 9 -16.25 51.95 -11.11
C ALA A 9 -15.44 51.25 -10.03
N ARG A 10 -15.22 51.96 -8.94
CA ARG A 10 -14.69 51.45 -7.65
C ARG A 10 -15.83 50.83 -6.89
N SER A 11 -15.67 49.56 -6.45
CA SER A 11 -16.53 48.98 -5.42
C SER A 11 -15.73 48.75 -4.15
N ARG A 12 -16.30 49.19 -3.04
CA ARG A 12 -15.72 49.22 -1.72
C ARG A 12 -15.91 47.90 -1.00
N SER A 13 -14.82 47.42 -0.42
CA SER A 13 -14.82 46.31 0.57
C SER A 13 -15.66 46.67 1.80
N ARG A 14 -16.51 45.76 2.24
CA ARG A 14 -17.07 45.75 3.61
C ARG A 14 -16.57 44.51 4.32
N VAL A 15 -15.71 44.73 5.30
CA VAL A 15 -15.30 43.76 6.30
C VAL A 15 -16.45 43.67 7.32
N ALA A 16 -17.01 42.50 7.54
CA ALA A 16 -17.91 42.20 8.63
C ALA A 16 -17.16 41.32 9.63
N ALA A 17 -16.92 41.90 10.83
CA ALA A 17 -16.39 41.17 11.97
C ALA A 17 -17.55 40.46 12.67
N LEU A 18 -17.47 39.17 12.88
CA LEU A 18 -18.34 38.41 13.79
C LEU A 18 -17.59 38.21 15.11
N ALA A 19 -18.20 38.72 16.17
CA ALA A 19 -17.75 38.54 17.56
C ALA A 19 -18.28 37.22 18.09
N ALA A 20 -17.38 36.40 18.64
CA ALA A 20 -17.74 35.17 19.37
C ALA A 20 -18.21 35.54 20.78
N ILE A 21 -19.39 35.06 21.17
CA ILE A 21 -19.93 35.15 22.53
C ILE A 21 -19.60 33.84 23.24
N VAL A 22 -18.76 33.95 24.27
CA VAL A 22 -18.50 32.87 25.24
C VAL A 22 -19.56 32.95 26.33
N ILE A 23 -20.35 31.90 26.49
CA ILE A 23 -21.29 31.77 27.63
C ILE A 23 -20.63 30.84 28.65
N VAL A 24 -20.24 31.43 29.79
CA VAL A 24 -19.82 30.70 30.98
C VAL A 24 -21.07 30.45 31.83
N VAL A 25 -21.41 29.18 32.07
CA VAL A 25 -22.44 28.79 33.02
C VAL A 25 -21.76 28.37 34.32
N ALA A 26 -21.90 29.18 35.34
CA ALA A 26 -21.51 28.86 36.71
C ALA A 26 -22.68 28.17 37.43
N ALA A 27 -22.48 26.95 37.94
CA ALA A 27 -23.41 26.28 38.80
C ALA A 27 -23.04 26.53 40.27
N SER A 28 -23.95 27.16 41.01
CA SER A 28 -23.82 27.42 42.45
C SER A 28 -24.41 26.26 43.25
N CYS A 29 -23.64 25.75 44.22
CA CYS A 29 -24.12 24.84 45.24
C CYS A 29 -24.85 25.63 46.34
N THR A 30 -26.04 25.18 46.74
CA THR A 30 -26.63 25.51 48.05
C THR A 30 -27.02 24.23 48.77
N GLY A 31 -26.53 24.07 49.97
CA GLY A 31 -26.76 22.92 50.82
C GLY A 31 -28.07 23.02 51.62
N GLY A 32 -28.53 21.88 52.13
CA GLY A 32 -29.61 21.76 53.12
C GLY A 32 -29.53 20.39 53.77
N GLY A 33 -29.13 20.33 55.02
CA GLY A 33 -29.05 19.10 55.80
C GLY A 33 -30.37 18.74 56.46
N HIS A 34 -30.54 17.43 56.76
CA HIS A 34 -31.18 16.95 58.01
C HIS A 34 -30.91 15.44 58.24
N THR A 35 -30.27 15.20 59.32
CA THR A 35 -30.29 14.19 60.43
C THR A 35 -30.88 12.79 60.23
N SER A 36 -30.00 11.85 60.53
CA SER A 36 -30.11 10.60 61.35
C SER A 36 -31.10 9.47 60.98
N ASP A 37 -30.58 8.30 60.65
CA ASP A 37 -30.74 7.17 61.57
C ASP A 37 -29.65 6.07 61.33
N ARG A 38 -29.32 5.35 62.42
CA ARG A 38 -28.24 4.37 62.48
C ARG A 38 -28.71 3.02 61.95
N GLY A 39 -27.88 2.40 61.13
CA GLY A 39 -27.97 0.97 60.80
C GLY A 39 -26.58 0.45 60.50
N ASP A 40 -26.07 -0.38 61.41
CA ASP A 40 -24.79 -1.09 61.27
C ASP A 40 -24.80 -2.05 60.06
N ALA A 41 -23.84 -1.85 59.13
CA ALA A 41 -23.47 -2.89 58.15
C ALA A 41 -21.96 -2.85 57.95
N ALA A 42 -21.36 -4.02 57.94
CA ALA A 42 -19.93 -4.33 57.84
C ALA A 42 -19.21 -3.73 56.61
N PRO A 43 -17.87 -3.58 56.68
CA PRO A 43 -17.11 -2.99 55.59
C PRO A 43 -17.06 -3.94 54.38
N GLY A 44 -17.77 -3.54 53.33
CA GLY A 44 -17.62 -4.10 51.97
C GLY A 44 -16.28 -3.68 51.39
N GLY A 45 -15.57 -4.67 50.84
CA GLY A 45 -14.24 -4.53 50.31
C GLY A 45 -14.09 -3.42 49.27
N ALA A 46 -12.94 -2.78 49.34
CA ALA A 46 -12.44 -1.93 48.26
C ALA A 46 -12.48 -2.76 46.94
N GLY A 47 -13.26 -2.28 46.00
CA GLY A 47 -13.17 -2.81 44.62
C GLY A 47 -11.80 -2.47 44.10
N ASP A 48 -10.94 -3.46 44.01
CA ASP A 48 -9.80 -3.43 43.12
C ASP A 48 -10.35 -3.15 41.70
N THR A 49 -10.14 -1.97 41.21
CA THR A 49 -10.17 -1.74 39.76
C THR A 49 -8.94 -2.45 39.23
N ALA A 50 -9.14 -3.69 38.76
CA ALA A 50 -8.13 -4.38 37.97
C ALA A 50 -7.62 -3.41 36.87
N PRO A 51 -6.31 -3.41 36.57
CA PRO A 51 -5.81 -2.72 35.39
C PRO A 51 -6.61 -3.25 34.19
N ALA A 52 -6.93 -2.37 33.24
CA ALA A 52 -7.62 -2.76 32.02
C ALA A 52 -6.81 -3.93 31.41
N ASP A 53 -7.39 -5.10 31.35
CA ASP A 53 -6.78 -6.25 30.68
C ASP A 53 -6.46 -5.81 29.24
N GLY A 54 -5.24 -6.15 28.77
CA GLY A 54 -4.85 -5.94 27.37
C GLY A 54 -5.85 -6.61 26.41
N PRO A 55 -5.68 -6.43 25.09
CA PRO A 55 -6.59 -7.00 24.10
C PRO A 55 -6.75 -8.51 24.32
N SER A 56 -7.97 -9.01 24.20
CA SER A 56 -8.25 -10.43 24.32
C SER A 56 -7.65 -11.21 23.14
N SER A 57 -7.51 -12.53 23.25
CA SER A 57 -7.06 -13.36 22.12
C SER A 57 -7.97 -13.20 20.90
N GLU A 58 -9.28 -13.07 21.10
CA GLU A 58 -10.25 -12.81 20.03
C GLU A 58 -9.98 -11.46 19.35
N ASP A 59 -9.69 -10.40 20.11
CA ASP A 59 -9.33 -9.08 19.54
C ASP A 59 -8.03 -9.14 18.72
N LEU A 60 -7.05 -9.94 19.17
CA LEU A 60 -5.78 -10.12 18.46
C LEU A 60 -5.93 -10.90 17.13
N GLU A 61 -6.92 -11.81 17.04
CA GLU A 61 -7.24 -12.52 15.80
C GLU A 61 -7.89 -11.60 14.75
N MET A 62 -8.61 -10.55 15.17
CA MET A 62 -9.38 -9.66 14.31
C MET A 62 -8.51 -8.62 13.59
N SER A 63 -7.61 -9.09 12.70
CA SER A 63 -6.64 -8.22 11.99
C SER A 63 -7.29 -7.08 11.21
N GLY A 64 -8.46 -7.26 10.63
CA GLY A 64 -9.24 -6.25 9.90
C GLY A 64 -10.48 -5.76 10.66
N GLY A 65 -10.54 -5.91 11.98
CA GLY A 65 -11.77 -5.63 12.75
C GLY A 65 -12.93 -6.47 12.21
N GLN A 66 -14.11 -5.87 12.00
CA GLN A 66 -15.27 -6.57 11.43
C GLN A 66 -15.09 -7.04 9.98
N ALA A 67 -14.10 -6.51 9.27
CA ALA A 67 -13.75 -6.98 7.93
C ALA A 67 -12.81 -8.21 7.94
N THR A 68 -12.61 -8.86 9.09
CA THR A 68 -11.79 -10.07 9.22
C THR A 68 -12.54 -11.32 8.77
N VAL A 69 -11.82 -12.25 8.13
CA VAL A 69 -12.31 -13.58 7.74
C VAL A 69 -11.39 -14.69 8.24
N HIS A 70 -11.97 -15.75 8.81
CA HIS A 70 -11.24 -16.93 9.26
C HIS A 70 -11.09 -17.96 8.12
N ASN A 71 -10.35 -17.59 7.08
CA ASN A 71 -10.05 -18.45 5.94
C ASN A 71 -8.54 -18.57 5.76
N THR A 72 -8.01 -19.77 5.93
CA THR A 72 -6.57 -20.08 5.80
C THR A 72 -6.23 -20.84 4.52
N GLY A 73 -7.21 -21.02 3.63
CA GLY A 73 -7.04 -21.75 2.37
C GLY A 73 -6.55 -20.87 1.23
N VAL A 74 -6.48 -21.46 0.04
CA VAL A 74 -5.99 -20.82 -1.21
C VAL A 74 -6.81 -19.62 -1.69
N ASN A 75 -7.94 -19.32 -1.08
CA ASN A 75 -8.77 -18.16 -1.36
C ASN A 75 -8.86 -17.20 -0.14
N ALA A 76 -7.88 -17.26 0.77
CA ALA A 76 -7.91 -16.44 1.99
C ALA A 76 -7.97 -14.93 1.68
N PHE A 77 -7.32 -14.47 0.62
CA PHE A 77 -7.26 -13.07 0.25
C PHE A 77 -8.43 -12.60 -0.65
N ALA A 78 -9.16 -13.54 -1.26
CA ALA A 78 -10.22 -13.26 -2.24
C ALA A 78 -11.64 -13.27 -1.63
N GLN A 79 -11.77 -12.93 -0.36
CA GLN A 79 -13.07 -12.95 0.34
C GLN A 79 -13.66 -11.53 0.44
N PRO A 80 -14.99 -11.38 0.27
CA PRO A 80 -15.64 -10.12 0.60
C PRO A 80 -15.65 -9.89 2.11
N ALA A 81 -15.54 -8.63 2.52
CA ALA A 81 -15.73 -8.25 3.91
C ALA A 81 -17.08 -8.77 4.45
N PRO A 82 -17.13 -9.37 5.64
CA PRO A 82 -18.38 -9.71 6.32
C PRO A 82 -19.26 -8.48 6.49
N GLY A 83 -20.58 -8.66 6.54
CA GLY A 83 -21.51 -7.55 6.76
C GLY A 83 -21.95 -6.77 5.51
N LEU A 84 -21.32 -6.97 4.34
CA LEU A 84 -21.78 -6.34 3.10
C LEU A 84 -23.24 -6.72 2.80
N SER A 85 -24.08 -5.72 2.44
CA SER A 85 -25.46 -5.89 2.02
C SER A 85 -25.57 -6.73 0.75
N GLY A 86 -26.77 -7.15 0.40
CA GLY A 86 -27.00 -7.92 -0.83
C GLY A 86 -26.70 -7.14 -2.12
N GLU A 87 -26.78 -5.82 -2.11
CA GLU A 87 -26.40 -4.96 -3.23
C GLU A 87 -24.87 -4.81 -3.33
N GLU A 88 -24.19 -4.57 -2.22
CA GLU A 88 -22.75 -4.47 -2.13
C GLU A 88 -22.06 -5.79 -2.52
N ARG A 89 -22.62 -6.95 -2.12
CA ARG A 89 -22.12 -8.26 -2.57
C ARG A 89 -22.25 -8.45 -4.08
N ARG A 90 -23.32 -7.94 -4.70
CA ARG A 90 -23.43 -7.96 -6.16
C ARG A 90 -22.42 -7.04 -6.82
N ALA A 91 -22.19 -5.85 -6.26
CA ALA A 91 -21.14 -4.93 -6.73
C ALA A 91 -19.76 -5.56 -6.63
N PHE A 92 -19.43 -6.21 -5.50
CA PHE A 92 -18.21 -6.98 -5.29
C PHE A 92 -18.00 -8.03 -6.39
N VAL A 93 -19.01 -8.85 -6.69
CA VAL A 93 -18.92 -9.90 -7.74
C VAL A 93 -18.69 -9.29 -9.13
N VAL A 94 -19.32 -8.16 -9.44
CA VAL A 94 -19.11 -7.47 -10.73
C VAL A 94 -17.68 -6.91 -10.82
N GLY A 95 -17.20 -6.25 -9.75
CA GLY A 95 -15.82 -5.76 -9.69
C GLY A 95 -14.79 -6.89 -9.79
N ASN A 96 -15.03 -8.01 -9.10
CA ASN A 96 -14.21 -9.22 -9.20
C ASN A 96 -14.08 -9.71 -10.65
N ASN A 97 -15.16 -9.69 -11.43
CA ASN A 97 -15.11 -10.12 -12.83
C ASN A 97 -14.20 -9.20 -13.67
N PHE A 98 -14.28 -7.87 -13.48
CA PHE A 98 -13.39 -6.94 -14.18
C PHE A 98 -11.93 -7.05 -13.73
N PHE A 99 -11.68 -7.36 -12.46
CA PHE A 99 -10.34 -7.59 -11.92
C PHE A 99 -9.69 -8.87 -12.46
N ASN A 100 -10.47 -9.94 -12.61
CA ASN A 100 -9.97 -11.27 -12.96
C ASN A 100 -10.00 -11.58 -14.45
N ASP A 101 -10.95 -11.02 -15.21
CA ASP A 101 -11.11 -11.35 -16.62
C ASP A 101 -10.11 -10.59 -17.52
N ASN A 102 -9.58 -11.28 -18.54
CA ASN A 102 -8.65 -10.66 -19.47
C ASN A 102 -9.33 -9.61 -20.35
N TRP A 103 -8.67 -8.46 -20.48
CA TRP A 103 -8.96 -7.45 -21.49
C TRP A 103 -8.40 -7.88 -22.85
N VAL A 104 -9.05 -7.48 -23.91
CA VAL A 104 -8.70 -7.87 -25.28
C VAL A 104 -8.56 -6.65 -26.18
N THR A 105 -7.75 -6.78 -27.24
CA THR A 105 -7.55 -5.70 -28.22
C THR A 105 -8.86 -5.31 -28.90
N ALA A 106 -9.13 -4.01 -29.01
CA ALA A 106 -10.27 -3.46 -29.72
C ALA A 106 -10.02 -3.49 -31.27
N PRO A 107 -11.11 -3.58 -32.11
CA PRO A 107 -12.48 -3.89 -31.71
C PRO A 107 -12.69 -5.39 -31.49
N ALA A 108 -13.43 -5.76 -30.46
CA ALA A 108 -13.76 -7.15 -30.17
C ALA A 108 -15.28 -7.36 -30.00
N SER A 109 -15.72 -8.63 -30.12
CA SER A 109 -17.12 -8.95 -29.84
C SER A 109 -17.49 -8.80 -28.38
N THR A 110 -16.51 -8.78 -27.48
CA THR A 110 -16.66 -8.56 -26.04
C THR A 110 -16.48 -7.07 -25.73
N THR A 111 -17.39 -6.22 -26.20
CA THR A 111 -17.32 -4.76 -26.10
C THR A 111 -17.25 -4.22 -24.66
N GLY A 112 -17.57 -5.03 -23.65
CA GLY A 112 -17.45 -4.62 -22.24
C GLY A 112 -16.02 -4.70 -21.69
N ARG A 113 -15.09 -5.37 -22.42
CA ARG A 113 -13.70 -5.62 -22.02
C ARG A 113 -12.75 -5.60 -23.23
N ASP A 114 -13.09 -4.90 -24.29
CA ASP A 114 -12.14 -4.53 -25.33
C ASP A 114 -11.47 -3.20 -24.96
N GLY A 115 -10.35 -2.89 -25.61
CA GLY A 115 -9.55 -1.72 -25.27
C GLY A 115 -8.27 -2.07 -24.50
N LEU A 116 -7.81 -3.35 -24.54
CA LEU A 116 -6.44 -3.65 -24.13
C LEU A 116 -5.48 -2.71 -24.86
N GLY A 117 -4.67 -1.99 -24.11
CA GLY A 117 -3.78 -0.97 -24.65
C GLY A 117 -2.76 -1.49 -25.65
N PRO A 118 -2.20 -0.62 -26.48
CA PRO A 118 -1.19 -1.00 -27.46
C PRO A 118 0.07 -1.58 -26.82
N LEU A 119 0.46 -1.08 -25.67
CA LEU A 119 1.53 -1.54 -24.81
C LEU A 119 0.95 -1.90 -23.43
N PHE A 120 1.45 -2.96 -22.81
CA PHE A 120 0.94 -3.44 -21.52
C PHE A 120 1.92 -4.42 -20.85
N ASN A 121 1.73 -4.70 -19.55
CA ASN A 121 2.44 -5.78 -18.83
C ASN A 121 1.56 -7.01 -18.62
N ALA A 122 0.25 -6.83 -18.45
CA ALA A 122 -0.70 -7.89 -18.20
C ALA A 122 -2.06 -7.62 -18.85
N GLN A 123 -2.88 -8.65 -19.01
CA GLN A 123 -4.23 -8.53 -19.57
C GLN A 123 -5.32 -8.47 -18.51
N SER A 124 -4.97 -8.68 -17.23
CA SER A 124 -5.88 -8.58 -16.09
C SER A 124 -5.09 -8.27 -14.82
N CYS A 125 -5.74 -7.66 -13.83
CA CYS A 125 -5.14 -7.40 -12.53
C CYS A 125 -4.70 -8.71 -11.85
N SER A 126 -5.53 -9.76 -11.94
CA SER A 126 -5.23 -11.07 -11.34
C SER A 126 -4.04 -11.81 -11.98
N SER A 127 -3.55 -11.38 -13.15
CA SER A 127 -2.34 -11.92 -13.74
C SER A 127 -1.10 -11.62 -12.89
N CYS A 128 -1.06 -10.45 -12.25
CA CYS A 128 0.00 -10.04 -11.34
C CYS A 128 -0.40 -10.25 -9.87
N HIS A 129 -1.68 -9.99 -9.52
CA HIS A 129 -2.24 -10.18 -8.18
C HIS A 129 -3.01 -11.50 -8.06
N PHE A 130 -2.31 -12.62 -8.28
CA PHE A 130 -2.97 -13.94 -8.25
C PHE A 130 -3.71 -14.15 -6.92
N LYS A 131 -5.03 -14.41 -7.01
CA LYS A 131 -5.90 -14.57 -5.81
C LYS A 131 -5.84 -13.36 -4.86
N ASP A 132 -5.75 -12.16 -5.42
CA ASP A 132 -5.71 -10.89 -4.69
C ASP A 132 -4.48 -10.73 -3.78
N GLY A 133 -3.50 -11.59 -3.96
CA GLY A 133 -2.28 -11.62 -3.19
C GLY A 133 -1.09 -10.98 -3.92
N ARG A 134 0.09 -11.39 -3.48
CA ARG A 134 1.37 -10.84 -3.91
C ARG A 134 1.83 -11.46 -5.22
N GLY A 135 2.40 -10.63 -6.11
CA GLY A 135 3.04 -11.07 -7.34
C GLY A 135 4.34 -11.81 -7.12
N GLN A 136 4.66 -12.72 -8.04
CA GLN A 136 5.94 -13.42 -8.09
C GLN A 136 6.81 -12.77 -9.17
N PRO A 137 8.07 -12.39 -8.87
CA PRO A 137 9.01 -11.96 -9.90
C PRO A 137 9.44 -13.14 -10.77
N PRO A 138 9.87 -12.89 -12.02
CA PRO A 138 10.52 -13.91 -12.85
C PRO A 138 11.69 -14.58 -12.12
N SER A 139 11.85 -15.87 -12.32
CA SER A 139 12.91 -16.67 -11.70
C SER A 139 13.31 -17.82 -12.63
N GLU A 140 14.39 -18.53 -12.31
CA GLU A 140 14.77 -19.73 -13.06
C GLU A 140 13.66 -20.80 -13.09
N GLN A 141 12.86 -20.89 -12.00
CA GLN A 141 11.78 -21.84 -11.87
C GLN A 141 10.51 -21.40 -12.63
N ASP A 142 10.30 -20.10 -12.76
CA ASP A 142 9.19 -19.50 -13.49
C ASP A 142 9.65 -18.22 -14.21
N PRO A 143 10.26 -18.35 -15.39
CA PRO A 143 10.76 -17.19 -16.15
C PRO A 143 9.64 -16.33 -16.75
N ASN A 144 8.40 -16.82 -16.76
CA ASN A 144 7.24 -16.13 -17.31
C ASN A 144 6.32 -15.53 -16.22
N ALA A 145 6.75 -15.52 -14.97
CA ALA A 145 5.98 -14.88 -13.91
C ALA A 145 5.75 -13.39 -14.21
N LEU A 146 4.51 -12.91 -14.01
CA LEU A 146 4.07 -11.56 -14.41
C LEU A 146 4.05 -10.57 -13.24
N GLY A 147 4.46 -10.98 -12.05
CA GLY A 147 4.30 -10.20 -10.84
C GLY A 147 5.31 -9.07 -10.63
N LEU A 148 6.24 -8.84 -11.57
CA LEU A 148 7.25 -7.77 -11.49
C LEU A 148 7.09 -6.80 -12.65
N LEU A 149 7.19 -5.50 -12.36
CA LEU A 149 7.33 -4.43 -13.35
C LEU A 149 8.54 -3.54 -13.02
N LEU A 150 9.00 -2.78 -14.00
CA LEU A 150 10.05 -1.77 -13.83
C LEU A 150 9.45 -0.38 -13.99
N ARG A 151 9.43 0.41 -12.92
CA ARG A 151 9.15 1.85 -13.01
C ARG A 151 10.39 2.55 -13.53
N LEU A 152 10.19 3.49 -14.45
CA LEU A 152 11.23 4.20 -15.15
C LEU A 152 11.13 5.71 -14.88
N SER A 153 12.27 6.39 -14.80
CA SER A 153 12.34 7.84 -14.80
C SER A 153 13.74 8.32 -15.15
N VAL A 154 13.87 9.60 -15.42
CA VAL A 154 15.13 10.32 -15.55
C VAL A 154 15.25 11.36 -14.44
N PRO A 155 16.45 11.91 -14.13
CA PRO A 155 16.58 12.97 -13.15
C PRO A 155 15.70 14.19 -13.44
N GLY A 156 15.06 14.71 -12.39
CA GLY A 156 14.11 15.80 -12.45
C GLY A 156 12.72 15.39 -11.95
N THR A 157 11.78 16.31 -12.03
CA THR A 157 10.38 16.11 -11.63
C THR A 157 9.45 16.65 -12.70
N ASP A 158 8.25 16.10 -12.77
CA ASP A 158 7.16 16.66 -13.57
C ASP A 158 6.59 17.96 -12.96
N GLU A 159 5.56 18.52 -13.56
CA GLU A 159 4.91 19.75 -13.12
C GLU A 159 4.22 19.65 -11.74
N HIS A 160 4.00 18.43 -11.26
CA HIS A 160 3.37 18.12 -9.98
C HIS A 160 4.36 17.59 -8.91
N GLY A 161 5.66 17.55 -9.24
CA GLY A 161 6.70 17.04 -8.34
C GLY A 161 6.86 15.51 -8.37
N GLY A 162 6.15 14.83 -9.26
CA GLY A 162 6.29 13.39 -9.50
C GLY A 162 7.56 13.06 -10.32
N PRO A 163 7.90 11.77 -10.47
CA PRO A 163 9.05 11.32 -11.25
C PRO A 163 8.93 11.73 -12.72
N LEU A 164 9.99 12.31 -13.30
CA LEU A 164 10.05 12.65 -14.71
C LEU A 164 10.21 11.37 -15.56
N PRO A 165 9.25 11.02 -16.44
CA PRO A 165 9.35 9.80 -17.23
C PRO A 165 10.51 9.80 -18.22
N ASP A 166 11.01 8.61 -18.59
CA ASP A 166 11.97 8.47 -19.70
C ASP A 166 11.32 8.93 -21.02
N PRO A 167 12.00 9.73 -21.86
CA PRO A 167 11.41 10.28 -23.08
C PRO A 167 11.10 9.24 -24.16
N VAL A 168 11.68 8.01 -24.05
CA VAL A 168 11.46 6.93 -25.02
C VAL A 168 10.47 5.89 -24.48
N TYR A 169 10.58 5.51 -23.20
CA TYR A 169 9.86 4.41 -22.57
C TYR A 169 8.83 4.83 -21.52
N GLY A 170 8.62 6.13 -21.32
CA GLY A 170 7.62 6.59 -20.35
C GLY A 170 7.99 6.33 -18.89
N GLY A 171 6.98 6.16 -18.04
CA GLY A 171 7.11 5.98 -16.59
C GLY A 171 7.21 4.51 -16.14
N GLN A 172 7.02 3.55 -17.05
CA GLN A 172 7.03 2.11 -16.78
C GLN A 172 7.41 1.34 -18.05
N LEU A 173 8.24 0.31 -17.91
CA LEU A 173 8.53 -0.61 -19.01
C LEU A 173 7.32 -1.51 -19.27
N GLN A 174 6.76 -1.46 -20.48
CA GLN A 174 5.67 -2.31 -20.94
C GLN A 174 6.22 -3.40 -21.86
N ASP A 175 6.44 -4.59 -21.29
CA ASP A 175 7.15 -5.71 -21.91
C ASP A 175 6.30 -6.50 -22.92
N LYS A 176 5.03 -6.10 -23.12
CA LYS A 176 4.10 -6.73 -24.07
C LYS A 176 3.40 -5.68 -24.93
N ALA A 177 2.91 -6.13 -26.09
CA ALA A 177 2.22 -5.27 -27.03
C ALA A 177 1.12 -6.04 -27.79
N ILE A 178 0.16 -5.29 -28.32
CA ILE A 178 -0.79 -5.84 -29.29
C ILE A 178 -0.12 -6.13 -30.66
N ASN A 179 -0.81 -6.87 -31.50
CA ASN A 179 -0.29 -7.19 -32.83
C ASN A 179 0.07 -5.92 -33.63
N ARG A 180 1.26 -5.89 -34.24
CA ARG A 180 1.87 -4.80 -35.04
C ARG A 180 2.40 -3.61 -34.23
N VAL A 181 2.38 -3.64 -32.94
CA VAL A 181 3.08 -2.71 -32.08
C VAL A 181 4.29 -3.43 -31.49
N PRO A 182 5.52 -2.90 -31.60
CA PRO A 182 6.67 -3.48 -30.91
C PRO A 182 6.49 -3.38 -29.40
N ALA A 183 6.84 -4.41 -28.65
CA ALA A 183 6.99 -4.29 -27.20
C ALA A 183 8.19 -3.39 -26.88
N GLU A 184 8.18 -2.77 -25.72
CA GLU A 184 9.25 -1.86 -25.31
C GLU A 184 10.58 -2.56 -25.05
N GLY A 185 10.53 -3.78 -24.57
CA GLY A 185 11.71 -4.58 -24.28
C GLY A 185 11.39 -5.78 -23.40
N SER A 186 12.39 -6.33 -22.75
CA SER A 186 12.24 -7.42 -21.78
C SER A 186 12.93 -7.07 -20.46
N ILE A 187 12.41 -7.60 -19.35
CA ILE A 187 13.04 -7.44 -18.03
C ILE A 187 14.21 -8.44 -17.96
N GLN A 188 15.42 -7.92 -17.74
CA GLN A 188 16.61 -8.73 -17.48
C GLN A 188 17.00 -8.63 -16.01
N ILE A 189 17.23 -9.78 -15.36
CA ILE A 189 17.60 -9.85 -13.94
C ILE A 189 18.90 -10.68 -13.85
N THR A 190 19.92 -10.10 -13.25
CA THR A 190 21.12 -10.82 -12.81
C THR A 190 21.26 -10.68 -11.31
N THR A 191 21.97 -11.57 -10.64
CA THR A 191 22.14 -11.54 -9.20
C THR A 191 23.60 -11.65 -8.78
N THR A 192 23.93 -10.99 -7.69
CA THR A 192 25.21 -11.11 -6.98
C THR A 192 24.96 -11.73 -5.61
N GLU A 193 25.79 -12.69 -5.21
CA GLU A 193 25.72 -13.28 -3.87
C GLU A 193 26.33 -12.35 -2.81
N VAL A 194 25.59 -12.13 -1.72
CA VAL A 194 26.03 -11.41 -0.53
C VAL A 194 26.06 -12.40 0.63
N HIS A 195 27.27 -12.69 1.12
CA HIS A 195 27.47 -13.67 2.19
C HIS A 195 27.52 -12.97 3.55
N GLY A 196 26.95 -13.60 4.56
CA GLY A 196 26.99 -13.16 5.94
C GLY A 196 26.92 -14.34 6.91
N GLU A 197 26.96 -14.03 8.20
CA GLU A 197 26.95 -15.00 9.28
C GLU A 197 26.16 -14.44 10.46
N PHE A 198 25.33 -15.26 11.09
CA PHE A 198 24.71 -14.96 12.38
C PHE A 198 25.77 -15.02 13.49
N ASP A 199 25.53 -14.38 14.62
CA ASP A 199 26.47 -14.37 15.76
C ASP A 199 26.72 -15.79 16.33
N ASP A 200 25.82 -16.74 16.08
CA ASP A 200 26.01 -18.16 16.42
C ASP A 200 26.89 -18.94 15.43
N GLY A 201 27.42 -18.28 14.40
CA GLY A 201 28.26 -18.87 13.36
C GLY A 201 27.47 -19.53 12.21
N THR A 202 26.15 -19.42 12.18
CA THR A 202 25.34 -19.94 11.06
C THR A 202 25.51 -19.05 9.83
N PRO A 203 26.02 -19.57 8.69
CA PRO A 203 26.16 -18.76 7.48
C PRO A 203 24.82 -18.52 6.78
N TYR A 204 24.71 -17.36 6.12
CA TYR A 204 23.62 -17.09 5.18
C TYR A 204 24.14 -16.50 3.87
N THR A 205 23.35 -16.60 2.81
CA THR A 205 23.65 -15.97 1.52
C THR A 205 22.39 -15.30 1.00
N LEU A 206 22.48 -14.00 0.75
CA LEU A 206 21.44 -13.20 0.10
C LEU A 206 21.73 -13.07 -1.40
N LEU A 207 20.73 -12.78 -2.21
CA LEU A 207 20.86 -12.51 -3.64
C LEU A 207 20.49 -11.06 -3.93
N GLU A 208 21.50 -10.25 -4.27
CA GLU A 208 21.29 -8.87 -4.70
C GLU A 208 20.94 -8.84 -6.18
N PRO A 209 19.74 -8.41 -6.58
CA PRO A 209 19.32 -8.37 -7.95
C PRO A 209 19.78 -7.08 -8.65
N HIS A 210 20.15 -7.20 -9.92
CA HIS A 210 20.44 -6.09 -10.82
C HIS A 210 19.51 -6.16 -12.02
N TYR A 211 18.86 -5.03 -12.34
CA TYR A 211 17.81 -4.96 -13.36
C TYR A 211 18.28 -4.16 -14.56
N SER A 212 17.90 -4.61 -15.76
CA SER A 212 18.15 -3.88 -17.01
C SER A 212 17.05 -4.18 -18.03
N ILE A 213 16.97 -3.35 -19.08
CA ILE A 213 16.07 -3.55 -20.22
C ILE A 213 16.84 -4.32 -21.30
N GLY A 214 16.35 -5.50 -21.64
CA GLY A 214 16.83 -6.29 -22.78
C GLY A 214 16.01 -6.00 -24.03
N ASP A 215 16.65 -6.14 -25.21
CA ASP A 215 16.00 -6.01 -26.52
C ASP A 215 15.11 -4.77 -26.69
N PRO A 216 15.63 -3.55 -26.45
CA PRO A 216 14.84 -2.31 -26.45
C PRO A 216 14.21 -2.04 -27.83
N GLY A 217 12.86 -2.04 -27.91
CA GLY A 217 12.09 -2.01 -29.14
C GLY A 217 12.07 -0.64 -29.84
N TYR A 218 12.34 0.44 -29.12
CA TYR A 218 12.26 1.83 -29.60
C TYR A 218 13.60 2.58 -29.52
N GLY A 219 14.70 1.83 -29.50
CA GLY A 219 16.05 2.37 -29.41
C GLY A 219 16.57 2.45 -27.97
N PRO A 220 17.76 3.04 -27.76
CA PRO A 220 18.33 3.07 -26.42
C PRO A 220 17.52 3.98 -25.48
N PRO A 221 17.30 3.58 -24.22
CA PRO A 221 16.74 4.47 -23.20
C PRO A 221 17.71 5.62 -22.90
N SER A 222 17.25 6.62 -22.14
CA SER A 222 18.11 7.68 -21.63
C SER A 222 19.35 7.09 -20.93
N PRO A 223 20.54 7.67 -21.13
CA PRO A 223 21.75 7.28 -20.40
C PRO A 223 21.65 7.55 -18.87
N GLU A 224 20.72 8.40 -18.47
CA GLU A 224 20.44 8.73 -17.07
C GLU A 224 19.20 7.98 -16.53
N LEU A 225 18.78 6.89 -17.22
CA LEU A 225 17.62 6.11 -16.81
C LEU A 225 17.79 5.54 -15.38
N MET A 226 16.80 5.79 -14.54
CA MET A 226 16.62 5.18 -13.22
C MET A 226 15.56 4.08 -13.32
N ILE A 227 15.88 2.89 -12.78
CA ILE A 227 15.00 1.72 -12.81
C ILE A 227 14.60 1.34 -11.38
N SER A 228 13.31 1.30 -11.11
CA SER A 228 12.75 0.87 -9.83
C SER A 228 11.91 -0.40 -10.02
N PRO A 229 12.41 -1.57 -9.63
CA PRO A 229 11.67 -2.82 -9.73
C PRO A 229 10.57 -2.90 -8.67
N ARG A 230 9.37 -3.29 -9.05
CA ARG A 230 8.21 -3.37 -8.16
C ARG A 230 7.42 -4.65 -8.38
N VAL A 231 7.33 -5.52 -7.38
CA VAL A 231 6.36 -6.63 -7.42
C VAL A 231 4.98 -6.12 -7.06
N ALA A 232 3.95 -6.74 -7.64
CA ALA A 232 2.57 -6.46 -7.30
C ALA A 232 2.32 -6.76 -5.80
N PRO A 233 1.92 -5.77 -4.97
CA PRO A 233 1.62 -6.01 -3.56
C PRO A 233 0.28 -6.74 -3.39
N PRO A 234 -0.02 -7.33 -2.22
CA PRO A 234 -1.37 -7.78 -1.91
C PRO A 234 -2.37 -6.64 -2.00
N VAL A 235 -3.60 -6.93 -2.45
CA VAL A 235 -4.67 -5.93 -2.61
C VAL A 235 -5.79 -6.05 -1.60
N PHE A 236 -5.79 -7.07 -0.74
CA PHE A 236 -6.76 -7.19 0.36
C PHE A 236 -6.47 -6.17 1.48
N GLY A 237 -7.50 -5.74 2.16
CA GLY A 237 -7.42 -4.82 3.30
C GLY A 237 -7.12 -3.35 2.93
N VAL A 238 -6.84 -3.02 1.66
CA VAL A 238 -6.47 -1.65 1.27
C VAL A 238 -7.58 -0.63 1.54
N GLY A 239 -8.86 -1.03 1.48
CA GLY A 239 -9.97 -0.14 1.84
C GLY A 239 -9.97 0.27 3.32
N LEU A 240 -9.50 -0.59 4.23
CA LEU A 240 -9.31 -0.24 5.63
C LEU A 240 -8.16 0.77 5.79
N LEU A 241 -7.05 0.57 5.08
CA LEU A 241 -5.91 1.50 5.10
C LEU A 241 -6.25 2.85 4.48
N GLU A 242 -7.13 2.89 3.47
CA GLU A 242 -7.57 4.14 2.84
C GLU A 242 -8.27 5.07 3.82
N VAL A 243 -9.02 4.51 4.76
CA VAL A 243 -9.87 5.27 5.69
C VAL A 243 -9.26 5.46 7.09
N VAL A 244 -8.00 5.12 7.28
CA VAL A 244 -7.24 5.56 8.45
C VAL A 244 -7.16 7.09 8.41
N PRO A 245 -7.52 7.84 9.47
CA PRO A 245 -7.41 9.29 9.50
C PRO A 245 -6.00 9.77 9.19
N GLU A 246 -5.89 10.84 8.39
CA GLU A 246 -4.59 11.45 8.05
C GLU A 246 -3.86 11.91 9.32
N GLU A 247 -4.60 12.49 10.25
CA GLU A 247 -4.09 12.95 11.54
C GLU A 247 -3.36 11.84 12.29
N GLN A 248 -3.90 10.61 12.29
CA GLN A 248 -3.26 9.46 12.97
C GLN A 248 -1.90 9.12 12.35
N ILE A 249 -1.79 9.17 11.02
CA ILE A 249 -0.52 8.88 10.31
C ILE A 249 0.50 9.98 10.60
N LEU A 250 0.08 11.25 10.61
CA LEU A 250 0.96 12.37 10.91
C LEU A 250 1.41 12.37 12.38
N GLU A 251 0.53 12.01 13.32
CA GLU A 251 0.88 11.84 14.74
C GLU A 251 1.93 10.74 14.95
N LEU A 252 1.87 9.64 14.20
CA LEU A 252 2.90 8.59 14.23
C LEU A 252 4.26 9.13 13.76
N ALA A 253 4.30 9.92 12.68
CA ALA A 253 5.54 10.54 12.20
C ALA A 253 6.12 11.50 13.25
N GLU A 254 5.29 12.36 13.85
CA GLU A 254 5.72 13.26 14.91
C GLU A 254 6.23 12.52 16.16
N ALA A 255 5.58 11.42 16.54
CA ALA A 255 5.99 10.60 17.67
C ALA A 255 7.34 9.92 17.44
N GLN A 256 7.61 9.41 16.25
CA GLN A 256 8.88 8.79 15.89
C GLN A 256 10.02 9.82 15.88
N ASP A 257 9.81 11.00 15.29
CA ASP A 257 10.80 12.09 15.30
C ASP A 257 11.12 12.55 16.74
N ALA A 258 10.10 12.70 17.58
CA ALA A 258 10.25 13.08 18.98
C ALA A 258 10.99 12.02 19.82
N ALA A 259 10.85 10.74 19.52
CA ALA A 259 11.52 9.65 20.22
C ALA A 259 13.05 9.66 19.98
N GLY A 260 13.52 10.17 18.84
CA GLY A 260 14.93 10.37 18.54
C GLY A 260 15.76 9.08 18.47
N GLY A 261 15.12 7.91 18.31
CA GLY A 261 15.74 6.58 18.32
C GLY A 261 16.41 6.18 16.99
N GLY A 262 16.51 7.10 16.02
CA GLY A 262 17.06 6.81 14.70
C GLY A 262 16.01 6.29 13.70
N VAL A 263 14.76 6.18 14.11
CA VAL A 263 13.59 5.94 13.25
C VAL A 263 12.85 7.27 13.08
N SER A 264 12.60 7.67 11.84
CA SER A 264 12.04 8.99 11.51
C SER A 264 11.11 8.87 10.29
N GLY A 265 10.00 8.16 10.47
CA GLY A 265 9.01 7.96 9.41
C GLY A 265 8.47 9.28 8.86
N ARG A 266 8.39 9.39 7.54
CA ARG A 266 7.93 10.60 6.87
C ARG A 266 6.71 10.34 5.99
N PRO A 267 5.70 11.24 5.99
CA PRO A 267 4.60 11.14 5.02
C PRO A 267 5.11 11.44 3.60
N ASN A 268 4.62 10.72 2.59
CA ASN A 268 4.79 11.14 1.20
C ASN A 268 3.60 12.02 0.80
N MET A 269 3.86 13.26 0.46
CA MET A 269 2.85 14.18 -0.06
C MET A 269 2.87 14.13 -1.59
N VAL A 270 1.76 13.74 -2.20
CA VAL A 270 1.67 13.37 -3.61
C VAL A 270 0.57 14.14 -4.32
N TRP A 271 0.72 14.35 -5.62
CA TRP A 271 -0.35 14.91 -6.43
C TRP A 271 -1.48 13.90 -6.61
N SER A 272 -2.70 14.33 -6.29
CA SER A 272 -3.92 13.57 -6.51
C SER A 272 -4.67 14.11 -7.73
N PRO A 273 -4.80 13.33 -8.81
CA PRO A 273 -5.58 13.72 -9.97
C PRO A 273 -7.06 13.92 -9.68
N SER A 274 -7.63 13.16 -8.76
CA SER A 274 -9.04 13.30 -8.37
C SER A 274 -9.30 14.54 -7.52
N ALA A 275 -8.40 14.83 -6.56
CA ALA A 275 -8.51 16.01 -5.69
C ALA A 275 -7.98 17.30 -6.34
N GLN A 276 -7.17 17.23 -7.44
CA GLN A 276 -6.45 18.34 -8.03
C GLN A 276 -5.60 19.12 -7.02
N ALA A 277 -4.97 18.40 -6.09
CA ALA A 277 -4.19 18.94 -4.98
C ALA A 277 -3.10 17.96 -4.54
N THR A 278 -2.12 18.47 -3.81
CA THR A 278 -1.15 17.64 -3.09
C THR A 278 -1.77 17.16 -1.78
N VAL A 279 -1.78 15.85 -1.58
CA VAL A 279 -2.41 15.16 -0.44
C VAL A 279 -1.49 14.06 0.09
N LEU A 280 -1.85 13.46 1.24
CA LEU A 280 -1.13 12.32 1.80
C LEU A 280 -1.22 11.09 0.90
N GLY A 281 -0.08 10.56 0.47
CA GLY A 281 0.03 9.28 -0.22
C GLY A 281 -0.04 8.11 0.75
N ARG A 282 -0.67 7.01 0.32
CA ARG A 282 -0.90 5.82 1.16
C ARG A 282 -0.54 4.52 0.47
N PHE A 283 -0.66 4.47 -0.86
CA PHE A 283 -0.53 3.25 -1.66
C PHE A 283 0.72 3.27 -2.55
N GLY A 284 1.05 2.11 -3.11
CA GLY A 284 2.32 1.87 -3.76
C GLY A 284 3.45 1.62 -2.76
N TRP A 285 4.60 1.17 -3.26
CA TRP A 285 5.78 0.85 -2.43
C TRP A 285 6.45 2.08 -1.80
N LYS A 286 6.22 3.26 -2.36
CA LYS A 286 6.73 4.55 -1.85
C LYS A 286 5.61 5.50 -1.42
N ALA A 287 4.42 4.97 -1.04
CA ALA A 287 3.25 5.78 -0.69
C ALA A 287 2.95 6.87 -1.74
N ASN A 288 3.08 6.54 -3.01
CA ASN A 288 3.05 7.50 -4.12
C ASN A 288 1.67 7.69 -4.75
N VAL A 289 0.62 7.09 -4.18
CA VAL A 289 -0.79 7.22 -4.61
C VAL A 289 -1.68 7.43 -3.39
N ALA A 290 -2.66 8.33 -3.48
CA ALA A 290 -3.47 8.73 -2.34
C ALA A 290 -4.67 7.81 -2.07
N THR A 291 -5.36 7.34 -3.12
CA THR A 291 -6.61 6.59 -2.99
C THR A 291 -6.58 5.25 -3.73
N VAL A 292 -7.46 4.32 -3.33
CA VAL A 292 -7.62 3.04 -4.03
C VAL A 292 -8.16 3.23 -5.46
N GLU A 293 -8.97 4.26 -5.69
CA GLU A 293 -9.48 4.60 -7.02
C GLU A 293 -8.35 5.04 -7.96
N GLU A 294 -7.50 5.95 -7.50
CA GLU A 294 -6.33 6.42 -8.26
C GLU A 294 -5.33 5.29 -8.52
N GLN A 295 -5.09 4.43 -7.51
CA GLN A 295 -4.25 3.25 -7.67
C GLN A 295 -4.84 2.28 -8.71
N THR A 296 -6.16 2.08 -8.70
CA THR A 296 -6.86 1.23 -9.66
C THR A 296 -6.79 1.81 -11.08
N ALA A 297 -7.06 3.12 -11.24
CA ALA A 297 -6.96 3.81 -12.52
C ALA A 297 -5.52 3.82 -13.07
N GLY A 298 -4.54 4.05 -12.20
CA GLY A 298 -3.12 4.00 -12.54
C GLY A 298 -2.66 2.61 -12.99
N ALA A 299 -3.17 1.55 -12.36
CA ALA A 299 -2.89 0.17 -12.78
C ALA A 299 -3.56 -0.18 -14.12
N PHE A 300 -4.79 0.26 -14.36
CA PHE A 300 -5.40 0.13 -15.70
C PHE A 300 -4.56 0.83 -16.76
N HIS A 301 -4.07 2.03 -16.48
CA HIS A 301 -3.28 2.81 -17.41
C HIS A 301 -1.89 2.21 -17.66
N GLY A 302 -1.08 2.01 -16.61
CA GLY A 302 0.30 1.57 -16.75
C GLY A 302 0.44 0.06 -17.04
N ASP A 303 -0.37 -0.80 -16.38
CA ASP A 303 -0.17 -2.25 -16.46
C ASP A 303 -0.98 -2.91 -17.58
N ILE A 304 -2.15 -2.35 -17.94
CA ILE A 304 -3.06 -2.90 -18.96
C ILE A 304 -3.15 -1.97 -20.19
N GLY A 305 -2.64 -0.74 -20.10
CA GLY A 305 -2.63 0.25 -21.18
C GLY A 305 -4.01 0.83 -21.48
N ILE A 306 -4.93 0.89 -20.51
CA ILE A 306 -6.33 1.30 -20.68
C ILE A 306 -6.53 2.72 -20.16
N THR A 307 -7.08 3.60 -20.99
CA THR A 307 -7.44 4.97 -20.63
C THR A 307 -8.66 5.04 -19.72
N SER A 308 -8.70 6.06 -18.86
CA SER A 308 -9.82 6.35 -17.97
C SER A 308 -10.05 7.87 -17.86
N SER A 309 -11.08 8.30 -17.14
CA SER A 309 -11.29 9.72 -16.84
C SER A 309 -10.12 10.35 -16.07
N LEU A 310 -9.42 9.56 -15.24
CA LEU A 310 -8.22 10.01 -14.51
C LEU A 310 -6.95 9.97 -15.35
N HIS A 311 -6.88 9.11 -16.35
CA HIS A 311 -5.78 8.95 -17.31
C HIS A 311 -6.33 8.92 -18.74
N PRO A 312 -6.67 10.09 -19.34
CA PRO A 312 -7.41 10.13 -20.60
C PRO A 312 -6.55 9.87 -21.85
N ALA A 313 -5.23 9.94 -21.74
CA ALA A 313 -4.31 9.67 -22.85
C ALA A 313 -3.72 8.26 -22.73
N GLN A 314 -3.43 7.62 -23.88
CA GLN A 314 -2.64 6.38 -23.91
C GLN A 314 -1.23 6.62 -23.37
N ASP A 315 -0.67 5.62 -22.70
CA ASP A 315 0.71 5.66 -22.19
C ASP A 315 1.71 5.37 -23.31
N CYS A 316 1.67 6.22 -24.36
CA CYS A 316 2.56 6.16 -25.51
C CYS A 316 3.43 7.41 -25.57
N THR A 317 4.72 7.23 -25.73
CA THR A 317 5.64 8.38 -25.94
C THR A 317 5.69 8.82 -27.41
N PRO A 318 6.19 10.04 -27.70
CA PRO A 318 6.43 10.46 -29.07
C PRO A 318 7.43 9.58 -29.87
N ALA A 319 8.23 8.77 -29.18
CA ALA A 319 9.15 7.82 -29.80
C ALA A 319 8.48 6.51 -30.28
N GLN A 320 7.18 6.32 -29.99
CA GLN A 320 6.41 5.10 -30.19
C GLN A 320 5.27 5.33 -31.22
N PRO A 321 5.55 5.59 -32.48
CA PRO A 321 4.53 5.95 -33.47
C PRO A 321 3.49 4.87 -33.72
N GLU A 322 3.86 3.58 -33.62
CA GLU A 322 2.93 2.46 -33.77
C GLU A 322 1.95 2.38 -32.58
N CYS A 323 2.40 2.72 -31.37
CA CYS A 323 1.57 2.85 -30.19
C CYS A 323 0.55 3.97 -30.37
N LEU A 324 1.02 5.15 -30.75
CA LEU A 324 0.16 6.33 -30.97
C LEU A 324 -0.86 6.14 -32.11
N ALA A 325 -0.59 5.25 -33.08
CA ALA A 325 -1.46 4.96 -34.21
C ALA A 325 -2.40 3.76 -33.96
N ALA A 326 -2.31 3.11 -32.80
CA ALA A 326 -3.09 1.92 -32.47
C ALA A 326 -4.59 2.25 -32.28
N PRO A 327 -5.51 1.32 -32.56
CA PRO A 327 -6.93 1.54 -32.34
C PRO A 327 -7.25 1.58 -30.84
N ALA A 328 -8.07 2.53 -30.43
CA ALA A 328 -8.64 2.61 -29.08
C ALA A 328 -9.95 1.85 -28.98
N GLY A 329 -10.27 1.31 -27.81
CA GLY A 329 -11.55 0.65 -27.51
C GLY A 329 -12.68 1.61 -27.12
N GLY A 330 -12.37 2.88 -26.86
CA GLY A 330 -13.30 3.92 -26.44
C GLY A 330 -12.56 5.22 -26.09
N GLU A 331 -13.34 6.22 -25.64
CA GLU A 331 -12.79 7.53 -25.17
C GLU A 331 -13.58 7.99 -23.93
N PRO A 332 -13.13 7.65 -22.71
CA PRO A 332 -12.07 6.67 -22.38
C PRO A 332 -12.52 5.22 -22.62
N GLU A 333 -11.58 4.27 -22.61
CA GLU A 333 -11.85 2.84 -22.77
C GLU A 333 -12.48 2.23 -21.51
N LEU A 334 -12.03 2.67 -20.33
CA LEU A 334 -12.62 2.35 -19.04
C LEU A 334 -13.58 3.48 -18.62
N ASP A 335 -14.88 3.22 -18.67
CA ASP A 335 -15.85 4.16 -18.12
C ASP A 335 -15.83 4.19 -16.58
N ASP A 336 -16.29 5.33 -16.00
CA ASP A 336 -16.27 5.55 -14.56
C ASP A 336 -17.04 4.48 -13.77
N GLN A 337 -18.10 3.89 -14.37
CA GLN A 337 -18.85 2.83 -13.70
C GLN A 337 -18.02 1.55 -13.53
N LYS A 338 -17.22 1.18 -14.53
CA LYS A 338 -16.33 0.02 -14.43
C LYS A 338 -15.20 0.30 -13.43
N LEU A 339 -14.61 1.50 -13.48
CA LEU A 339 -13.59 1.94 -12.52
C LEU A 339 -14.14 1.87 -11.09
N GLU A 340 -15.32 2.41 -10.84
CA GLU A 340 -16.02 2.33 -9.55
C GLU A 340 -16.22 0.89 -9.07
N ARG A 341 -16.59 -0.03 -9.97
CA ARG A 341 -16.81 -1.44 -9.64
C ARG A 341 -15.54 -2.17 -9.22
N VAL A 342 -14.43 -1.94 -9.92
CA VAL A 342 -13.14 -2.52 -9.54
C VAL A 342 -12.61 -1.89 -8.25
N THR A 343 -12.73 -0.59 -8.10
CA THR A 343 -12.38 0.14 -6.87
C THR A 343 -13.18 -0.38 -5.67
N PHE A 344 -14.48 -0.57 -5.83
CA PHE A 344 -15.33 -1.14 -4.77
C PHE A 344 -14.92 -2.56 -4.41
N TYR A 345 -14.65 -3.41 -5.41
CA TYR A 345 -14.12 -4.76 -5.17
C TYR A 345 -12.86 -4.73 -4.33
N THR A 346 -11.87 -3.93 -4.74
CA THR A 346 -10.56 -3.84 -4.08
C THR A 346 -10.69 -3.28 -2.65
N ARG A 347 -11.52 -2.25 -2.45
CA ARG A 347 -11.80 -1.67 -1.11
C ARG A 347 -12.45 -2.66 -0.15
N THR A 348 -13.25 -3.59 -0.65
CA THR A 348 -14.05 -4.48 0.19
C THR A 348 -13.53 -5.91 0.29
N LEU A 349 -12.29 -6.14 -0.14
CA LEU A 349 -11.56 -7.38 0.13
C LEU A 349 -11.24 -7.48 1.64
N ALA A 350 -11.67 -8.58 2.24
CA ALA A 350 -11.49 -8.88 3.65
C ALA A 350 -10.05 -9.19 4.03
N VAL A 351 -9.69 -8.97 5.29
CA VAL A 351 -8.38 -9.33 5.85
C VAL A 351 -8.46 -10.72 6.50
N PRO A 352 -7.49 -11.62 6.27
CA PRO A 352 -7.40 -12.88 7.01
C PRO A 352 -7.16 -12.63 8.50
N ALA A 353 -7.76 -13.46 9.33
CA ALA A 353 -7.52 -13.46 10.78
C ALA A 353 -6.07 -13.84 11.09
N ARG A 354 -5.50 -13.23 12.13
CA ARG A 354 -4.26 -13.72 12.74
C ARG A 354 -4.50 -15.12 13.31
N ARG A 355 -3.50 -15.95 13.21
CA ARG A 355 -3.54 -17.36 13.62
C ARG A 355 -2.63 -17.60 14.84
N GLU A 356 -2.79 -18.75 15.49
CA GLU A 356 -1.89 -19.23 16.54
C GLU A 356 -1.68 -18.25 17.70
N VAL A 357 -2.71 -17.44 18.01
CA VAL A 357 -2.71 -16.53 19.16
C VAL A 357 -2.77 -17.36 20.45
N GLY A 358 -1.88 -17.08 21.41
CA GLY A 358 -1.75 -17.83 22.66
C GLY A 358 -0.85 -19.07 22.56
N GLU A 359 -0.30 -19.39 21.39
CA GLU A 359 0.71 -20.45 21.27
C GLU A 359 2.06 -19.92 21.78
N PRO A 360 2.73 -20.61 22.73
CA PRO A 360 3.90 -20.08 23.41
C PRO A 360 5.04 -19.60 22.48
N THR A 361 5.30 -20.32 21.38
CA THR A 361 6.33 -19.95 20.41
C THR A 361 5.96 -18.68 19.66
N THR A 362 4.70 -18.55 19.27
CA THR A 362 4.17 -17.37 18.56
C THR A 362 4.15 -16.14 19.47
N ASP A 363 3.77 -16.33 20.74
CA ASP A 363 3.75 -15.25 21.72
C ASP A 363 5.17 -14.76 22.04
N ARG A 364 6.15 -15.69 22.20
CA ARG A 364 7.56 -15.30 22.33
C ARG A 364 8.06 -14.55 21.10
N GLY A 365 7.64 -14.94 19.91
CA GLY A 365 7.96 -14.23 18.67
C GLY A 365 7.39 -12.82 18.64
N ALA A 366 6.18 -12.60 19.20
CA ALA A 366 5.60 -11.25 19.32
C ALA A 366 6.39 -10.39 20.31
N GLU A 367 6.83 -10.95 21.44
CA GLU A 367 7.72 -10.25 22.36
C GLU A 367 9.05 -9.85 21.69
N LEU A 368 9.67 -10.77 20.95
CA LEU A 368 10.91 -10.50 20.20
C LEU A 368 10.71 -9.42 19.13
N PHE A 369 9.56 -9.36 18.48
CA PHE A 369 9.23 -8.33 17.52
C PHE A 369 9.26 -6.92 18.14
N ASP A 370 8.77 -6.80 19.39
CA ASP A 370 8.83 -5.55 20.15
C ASP A 370 10.24 -5.30 20.73
N GLU A 371 10.90 -6.31 21.31
CA GLU A 371 12.27 -6.20 21.85
C GLU A 371 13.27 -5.74 20.79
N LEU A 372 13.13 -6.21 19.55
CA LEU A 372 13.96 -5.82 18.40
C LEU A 372 13.51 -4.50 17.76
N GLN A 373 12.49 -3.84 18.30
CA GLN A 373 11.94 -2.57 17.79
C GLN A 373 11.37 -2.64 16.37
N CYS A 374 10.95 -3.81 15.88
CA CYS A 374 10.25 -3.94 14.62
C CYS A 374 8.94 -3.15 14.62
N SER A 375 8.27 -3.08 15.78
CA SER A 375 7.05 -2.31 16.01
C SER A 375 7.22 -0.79 15.91
N ALA A 376 8.47 -0.28 15.84
CA ALA A 376 8.71 1.14 15.65
C ALA A 376 8.20 1.66 14.28
N CYS A 377 8.29 0.82 13.24
CA CYS A 377 7.75 1.06 11.90
C CYS A 377 6.49 0.22 11.65
N HIS A 378 6.53 -1.05 12.01
CA HIS A 378 5.40 -1.98 11.88
C HIS A 378 4.43 -1.84 13.06
N VAL A 379 3.81 -0.66 13.16
CA VAL A 379 2.82 -0.33 14.22
C VAL A 379 1.67 -1.32 14.17
N ALA A 380 1.44 -1.99 15.30
CA ALA A 380 0.52 -3.12 15.36
C ALA A 380 -0.92 -2.70 15.08
N GLU A 381 -1.38 -1.56 15.57
CA GLU A 381 -2.78 -1.17 15.62
C GLU A 381 -3.00 0.24 15.05
N LEU A 382 -4.02 0.36 14.20
CA LEU A 382 -4.55 1.61 13.67
C LEU A 382 -6.09 1.62 13.84
N THR A 383 -6.69 2.80 13.71
CA THR A 383 -8.14 2.96 13.76
C THR A 383 -8.64 3.54 12.45
N THR A 384 -9.72 3.00 11.90
CA THR A 384 -10.36 3.54 10.70
C THR A 384 -11.35 4.65 11.07
N GLY A 385 -11.48 5.66 10.20
CA GLY A 385 -12.49 6.70 10.33
C GLY A 385 -13.89 6.25 9.86
N PRO A 386 -14.89 7.13 9.97
CA PRO A 386 -16.24 6.86 9.48
C PRO A 386 -16.28 6.78 7.95
N THR A 387 -16.87 5.71 7.41
CA THR A 387 -16.94 5.46 5.96
C THR A 387 -18.08 4.51 5.59
N LEU A 388 -18.25 4.28 4.28
CA LEU A 388 -19.09 3.22 3.72
C LEU A 388 -18.24 2.35 2.77
N PRO A 389 -18.50 1.02 2.70
CA PRO A 389 -19.54 0.30 3.47
C PRO A 389 -19.18 0.17 4.96
N GLU A 390 -20.19 -0.02 5.77
CA GLU A 390 -20.13 -0.03 7.23
C GLU A 390 -19.08 -0.98 7.83
N PRO A 391 -18.80 -2.19 7.31
CA PRO A 391 -17.76 -3.05 7.86
C PRO A 391 -16.34 -2.47 7.84
N LEU A 392 -16.09 -1.37 7.13
CA LEU A 392 -14.80 -0.67 7.10
C LEU A 392 -14.76 0.52 8.08
N SER A 393 -15.92 0.93 8.63
CA SER A 393 -16.10 2.15 9.41
C SER A 393 -15.73 1.93 10.87
N GLU A 394 -14.94 2.85 11.42
CA GLU A 394 -14.64 2.94 12.86
C GLU A 394 -14.14 1.62 13.47
N GLN A 395 -13.23 0.94 12.76
CA GLN A 395 -12.65 -0.33 13.16
C GLN A 395 -11.28 -0.14 13.82
N THR A 396 -11.00 -0.92 14.85
CA THR A 396 -9.62 -1.21 15.27
C THR A 396 -9.07 -2.28 14.35
N ILE A 397 -7.99 -1.98 13.64
CA ILE A 397 -7.33 -2.88 12.70
C ILE A 397 -5.88 -3.13 13.09
N ARG A 398 -5.33 -4.29 12.71
CA ARG A 398 -3.95 -4.68 13.04
C ARG A 398 -3.13 -4.97 11.79
N PRO A 399 -2.78 -3.93 11.03
CA PRO A 399 -2.07 -4.08 9.77
C PRO A 399 -0.56 -4.25 9.93
N TYR A 400 0.01 -3.92 11.07
CA TYR A 400 1.45 -3.87 11.32
C TYR A 400 2.17 -2.97 10.30
N THR A 401 1.78 -1.70 10.27
CA THR A 401 2.35 -0.64 9.42
C THR A 401 1.99 0.72 10.01
N ASP A 402 2.84 1.71 9.80
CA ASP A 402 2.56 3.13 10.06
C ASP A 402 2.19 3.90 8.78
N LEU A 403 2.28 3.27 7.61
CA LEU A 403 2.09 3.86 6.28
C LEU A 403 3.09 4.96 5.92
N LEU A 404 4.16 5.15 6.70
CA LEU A 404 5.20 6.15 6.50
C LEU A 404 6.36 5.61 5.63
N LEU A 405 7.15 6.54 5.12
CA LEU A 405 8.41 6.28 4.42
C LEU A 405 9.55 6.19 5.44
N HIS A 406 10.40 5.18 5.27
CA HIS A 406 11.63 5.00 6.04
C HIS A 406 12.81 4.78 5.12
N ASP A 407 13.96 5.36 5.46
CA ASP A 407 15.22 5.09 4.75
C ASP A 407 15.71 3.69 5.12
N MET A 408 15.66 2.80 4.15
CA MET A 408 16.06 1.40 4.29
C MET A 408 17.53 1.15 3.91
N GLY A 409 18.28 2.22 3.70
CA GLY A 409 19.70 2.17 3.36
C GLY A 409 20.02 1.66 1.95
N PRO A 410 21.32 1.61 1.60
CA PRO A 410 21.75 1.32 0.23
C PRO A 410 21.41 -0.11 -0.24
N GLY A 411 21.27 -1.07 0.68
CA GLY A 411 20.93 -2.46 0.32
C GLY A 411 19.56 -2.63 -0.35
N LEU A 412 18.61 -1.74 -0.07
CA LEU A 412 17.27 -1.73 -0.65
C LEU A 412 17.02 -0.52 -1.56
N ALA A 413 17.98 0.39 -1.72
CA ALA A 413 17.83 1.57 -2.57
C ALA A 413 17.63 1.20 -4.05
N ASP A 414 16.74 1.93 -4.74
CA ASP A 414 16.54 1.89 -6.18
C ASP A 414 17.01 3.18 -6.88
N GLU A 415 17.53 4.13 -6.11
CA GLU A 415 18.00 5.45 -6.53
C GLU A 415 16.94 6.33 -7.24
N ARG A 416 15.69 5.85 -7.36
CA ARG A 416 14.60 6.56 -8.03
C ARG A 416 13.70 7.26 -7.01
N PRO A 417 13.68 8.60 -6.98
CA PRO A 417 12.72 9.33 -6.15
C PRO A 417 11.28 9.15 -6.67
N ASP A 418 10.30 9.31 -5.76
CA ASP A 418 8.87 9.23 -6.10
C ASP A 418 8.10 10.26 -5.24
N PHE A 419 7.87 11.46 -5.75
CA PHE A 419 7.46 12.67 -5.02
C PHE A 419 8.47 13.01 -3.92
N LEU A 420 8.08 12.97 -2.63
CA LEU A 420 9.00 13.25 -1.52
C LEU A 420 9.85 12.03 -1.11
N ALA A 421 9.48 10.84 -1.56
CA ALA A 421 10.27 9.65 -1.28
C ALA A 421 11.61 9.69 -2.04
N THR A 422 12.72 9.49 -1.34
CA THR A 422 14.05 9.35 -1.93
C THR A 422 14.27 7.97 -2.57
N GLY A 423 15.43 7.75 -3.18
CA GLY A 423 15.80 6.46 -3.76
C GLY A 423 15.95 5.33 -2.75
N SER A 424 16.23 5.64 -1.48
CA SER A 424 16.39 4.64 -0.40
C SER A 424 15.15 4.48 0.48
N GLU A 425 14.15 5.35 0.33
CA GLU A 425 12.94 5.32 1.18
C GLU A 425 11.85 4.44 0.61
N TRP A 426 11.23 3.67 1.51
CA TRP A 426 10.12 2.77 1.22
C TRP A 426 9.02 2.90 2.28
N ARG A 427 7.76 2.78 1.85
CA ARG A 427 6.63 2.73 2.76
C ARG A 427 6.64 1.43 3.53
N THR A 428 6.46 1.48 4.85
CA THR A 428 6.25 0.30 5.67
C THR A 428 5.10 -0.53 5.13
N ALA A 429 5.41 -1.75 4.65
CA ALA A 429 4.40 -2.65 4.10
C ALA A 429 3.56 -3.26 5.23
N PRO A 430 2.22 -3.39 5.06
CA PRO A 430 1.40 -4.15 5.99
C PRO A 430 1.85 -5.61 6.07
N LEU A 431 1.86 -6.18 7.29
CA LEU A 431 2.27 -7.57 7.49
C LEU A 431 1.08 -8.55 7.67
N TRP A 432 -0.15 -8.04 7.83
CA TRP A 432 -1.33 -8.93 7.89
C TRP A 432 -1.41 -9.86 6.68
N GLY A 433 -1.75 -11.11 6.92
CA GLY A 433 -1.83 -12.15 5.89
C GLY A 433 -0.49 -12.62 5.31
N ILE A 434 0.67 -12.07 5.74
CA ILE A 434 1.98 -12.39 5.15
C ILE A 434 2.31 -13.89 5.25
N GLY A 435 1.93 -14.54 6.35
CA GLY A 435 2.14 -15.98 6.56
C GLY A 435 1.32 -16.88 5.62
N LEU A 436 0.25 -16.34 5.00
CA LEU A 436 -0.55 -17.08 4.03
C LEU A 436 -0.04 -16.96 2.58
N THR A 437 1.00 -16.16 2.32
CA THR A 437 1.54 -15.93 0.98
C THR A 437 1.89 -17.25 0.26
N ARG A 438 2.56 -18.19 0.94
CA ARG A 438 2.87 -19.51 0.37
C ARG A 438 1.61 -20.29 -0.04
N THR A 439 0.59 -20.28 0.82
CA THR A 439 -0.67 -21.01 0.61
C THR A 439 -1.47 -20.45 -0.55
N VAL A 440 -1.59 -19.11 -0.61
CA VAL A 440 -2.39 -18.42 -1.62
C VAL A 440 -1.63 -18.24 -2.92
N ASN A 441 -0.42 -17.67 -2.86
CA ASN A 441 0.34 -17.24 -4.04
C ASN A 441 1.37 -18.27 -4.51
N ARG A 442 1.61 -19.37 -3.75
CA ARG A 442 2.51 -20.49 -4.09
C ARG A 442 4.00 -20.12 -4.12
N HIS A 443 4.38 -18.97 -3.55
CA HIS A 443 5.76 -18.53 -3.39
C HIS A 443 5.95 -17.82 -2.06
N THR A 444 7.20 -17.46 -1.74
CA THR A 444 7.58 -16.71 -0.52
C THR A 444 8.57 -15.60 -0.87
N ARG A 445 8.32 -14.89 -1.99
CA ARG A 445 9.16 -13.76 -2.40
C ARG A 445 8.66 -12.49 -1.74
N PHE A 446 9.53 -11.82 -0.94
CA PHE A 446 9.18 -10.63 -0.16
C PHE A 446 10.01 -9.41 -0.58
N LEU A 447 9.77 -8.27 0.06
CA LEU A 447 10.27 -6.93 -0.24
C LEU A 447 9.68 -6.35 -1.54
N HIS A 448 10.05 -5.10 -1.88
CA HIS A 448 9.45 -4.34 -2.99
C HIS A 448 9.67 -4.99 -4.37
N ASP A 449 10.75 -5.73 -4.54
CA ASP A 449 11.16 -6.39 -5.79
C ASP A 449 11.15 -7.93 -5.73
N GLY A 450 10.79 -8.50 -4.57
CA GLY A 450 10.73 -9.94 -4.39
C GLY A 450 12.08 -10.64 -4.23
N ARG A 451 13.16 -9.89 -3.91
CA ARG A 451 14.51 -10.46 -3.73
C ARG A 451 14.60 -11.44 -2.57
N ALA A 452 13.93 -11.16 -1.46
CA ALA A 452 13.92 -12.05 -0.30
C ALA A 452 13.14 -13.33 -0.59
N ARG A 453 13.78 -14.49 -0.42
CA ARG A 453 13.23 -15.80 -0.71
C ARG A 453 12.32 -16.33 0.39
N ASP A 454 12.45 -15.77 1.59
CA ASP A 454 11.64 -16.06 2.79
C ASP A 454 11.66 -14.87 3.76
N LEU A 455 11.01 -15.02 4.92
CA LEU A 455 10.94 -13.98 5.94
C LEU A 455 12.29 -13.72 6.62
N ASN A 456 13.16 -14.73 6.77
CA ASN A 456 14.50 -14.52 7.31
C ASN A 456 15.29 -13.58 6.42
N GLU A 457 15.30 -13.82 5.12
CA GLU A 457 15.99 -12.94 4.17
C GLU A 457 15.37 -11.55 4.13
N ALA A 458 14.03 -11.45 4.27
CA ALA A 458 13.40 -10.15 4.34
C ALA A 458 13.92 -9.32 5.52
N ILE A 459 14.07 -9.92 6.70
CA ILE A 459 14.65 -9.25 7.87
C ILE A 459 16.14 -8.93 7.64
N LEU A 460 16.91 -9.84 7.07
CA LEU A 460 18.34 -9.65 6.81
C LEU A 460 18.65 -8.54 5.79
N TRP A 461 17.69 -8.23 4.91
CA TRP A 461 17.79 -7.11 3.97
C TRP A 461 17.48 -5.73 4.60
N HIS A 462 16.89 -5.70 5.79
CA HIS A 462 16.60 -4.43 6.48
C HIS A 462 17.91 -3.69 6.79
N GLY A 463 17.94 -2.38 6.51
CA GLY A 463 19.09 -1.51 6.73
C GLY A 463 18.64 -0.09 7.03
N GLY A 464 19.52 0.90 6.91
CA GLY A 464 19.18 2.29 7.20
C GLY A 464 18.60 2.46 8.60
N GLU A 465 17.38 2.98 8.71
CA GLU A 465 16.68 3.16 10.00
C GLU A 465 16.41 1.82 10.72
N ALA A 466 16.28 0.72 9.98
CA ALA A 466 16.04 -0.61 10.53
C ALA A 466 17.31 -1.40 10.89
N THR A 467 18.51 -0.78 10.77
CA THR A 467 19.79 -1.46 11.06
C THR A 467 19.85 -2.04 12.47
N ALA A 468 19.32 -1.35 13.48
CA ALA A 468 19.32 -1.84 14.86
C ALA A 468 18.49 -3.13 15.00
N ALA A 469 17.32 -3.20 14.37
CA ALA A 469 16.47 -4.40 14.36
C ALA A 469 17.16 -5.57 13.63
N GLN A 470 17.78 -5.31 12.47
CA GLN A 470 18.56 -6.31 11.74
C GLN A 470 19.72 -6.86 12.60
N GLN A 471 20.50 -6.00 13.25
CA GLN A 471 21.61 -6.41 14.12
C GLN A 471 21.11 -7.21 15.33
N GLY A 472 19.98 -6.80 15.93
CA GLY A 472 19.33 -7.57 16.98
C GLY A 472 18.94 -8.97 16.52
N TYR A 473 18.37 -9.09 15.30
CA TYR A 473 18.04 -10.38 14.71
C TYR A 473 19.24 -11.28 14.46
N LEU A 474 20.37 -10.73 14.02
CA LEU A 474 21.62 -11.47 13.86
C LEU A 474 22.15 -12.05 15.19
N GLY A 475 21.88 -11.35 16.30
CA GLY A 475 22.27 -11.77 17.66
C GLY A 475 21.37 -12.80 18.30
N LEU A 476 20.17 -13.09 17.75
CA LEU A 476 19.25 -14.08 18.28
C LEU A 476 19.82 -15.51 18.12
N ASP A 477 19.53 -16.37 19.07
CA ASP A 477 19.75 -17.80 18.87
C ASP A 477 18.71 -18.40 17.89
N ARG A 478 18.91 -19.67 17.54
CA ARG A 478 18.04 -20.33 16.55
C ARG A 478 16.59 -20.44 17.02
N GLU A 479 16.35 -20.74 18.31
CA GLU A 479 14.99 -20.91 18.85
C GLU A 479 14.25 -19.58 18.84
N GLU A 480 14.94 -18.49 19.15
CA GLU A 480 14.41 -17.13 19.11
C GLU A 480 14.11 -16.67 17.67
N ARG A 481 15.00 -16.95 16.70
CA ARG A 481 14.74 -16.69 15.28
C ARG A 481 13.48 -17.47 14.81
N ASP A 482 13.39 -18.74 15.14
CA ASP A 482 12.26 -19.60 14.78
C ASP A 482 10.95 -19.07 15.43
N ALA A 483 10.99 -18.54 16.66
CA ALA A 483 9.85 -17.92 17.33
C ALA A 483 9.40 -16.64 16.63
N LEU A 484 10.31 -15.72 16.27
CA LEU A 484 9.98 -14.51 15.52
C LEU A 484 9.35 -14.84 14.16
N ILE A 485 9.90 -15.83 13.46
CA ILE A 485 9.32 -16.28 12.18
C ILE A 485 7.96 -16.95 12.37
N SER A 486 7.73 -17.66 13.50
CA SER A 486 6.42 -18.20 13.84
C SER A 486 5.39 -17.08 14.02
N PHE A 487 5.74 -16.03 14.75
CA PHE A 487 4.89 -14.85 14.90
C PHE A 487 4.54 -14.22 13.55
N LEU A 488 5.53 -13.93 12.71
CA LEU A 488 5.28 -13.36 11.38
C LEU A 488 4.42 -14.27 10.49
N ASN A 489 4.59 -15.58 10.60
CA ASN A 489 3.74 -16.54 9.91
C ASN A 489 2.32 -16.63 10.50
N SER A 490 2.11 -16.19 11.73
CA SER A 490 0.77 -16.11 12.33
C SER A 490 -0.05 -14.93 11.83
N LEU A 491 0.61 -13.88 11.37
CA LEU A 491 -0.02 -12.71 10.77
C LEU A 491 -0.54 -13.06 9.37
#